data_615008431f351c129566ae256054231b
#
_entry.id   615008431f351c129566ae256054231b
#
_cell.length_a   1.000
_cell.length_b   1.000
_cell.length_c   1.000
_cell.angle_alpha   90.00
_cell.angle_beta   90.00
_cell.angle_gamma   90.00
#
_symmetry.space_group_name_H-M   'P 1'
#
loop_
_entity.id
_entity.type
_entity.pdbx_description
1 polymer ?
#
loop_
_entity_poly.entity_id
_entity_poly.type
_entity_poly.pdbx_seq_one_letter_code
_entity_poly.pdbx_strand_id
1 'polypeptide(L)'
;MSLDGFSLNPLINELNNKLAGGRIDKICQPNKQDIYLYIRQPGQTYILYLSINPQNPMANITEFQPDNPPEPPVFCMVLRKQLEGGRIASISQYGLDRMILIDIDTLGPKSLIITKTLIAELMGKYSNLILMQDGTIIEAFRRVGENSNRVRTVLPGQNYEVPPIQDKINILTTDTNSFIERLKTYQEATLYQAIIASGLGFGPITAKEIIFLAGFSNDLLIKDMDEMDFSSITNIIDELKIMYQEKNFSPTLVLDKKRKIKAMAPFILHIFNEKDFTLKTYADINALLEDSKNYTNSYYNLPEKDFYRKTIHNEINRLTKKEKILTEELAKAQKAEKCKIKADNLMTYQYQFKDHQDKEISVANIYDENYAPITIALDTKLTLIQNMQAYYKKYDKLKRSTQMLEIQIKRCQKDREYALTIETAIDACTTIADIEDIKAEMIKAGFLPPENKKKASIAPSKPFKFALPNGMFLFVGKNNYQNDKLTFKTAHSDDIWLHTKDIPGSHVIIDTKGDEVDEDTLFLAAQIAGYFSKARGSSKIPVDYVECRYLKKPSGAKPGFVIFTNNKTLYVTPDEDEIMPIINKDLNKK
;
A
#
# COMPACT_ATOMS: atom_id res chain seq x y z
N MET A 1 -11.29 -3.66 -2.63
CA MET A 1 -12.50 -3.92 -3.46
C MET A 1 -13.69 -3.72 -2.54
N SER A 2 -14.70 -2.97 -2.94
CA SER A 2 -15.90 -2.67 -2.12
C SER A 2 -17.11 -3.42 -2.67
N LEU A 3 -18.10 -3.66 -1.80
CA LEU A 3 -19.42 -4.13 -2.20
C LEU A 3 -20.06 -3.13 -3.18
N ASP A 4 -20.84 -3.62 -4.14
CA ASP A 4 -21.72 -2.78 -4.93
C ASP A 4 -22.97 -2.37 -4.14
N GLY A 5 -23.81 -1.50 -4.70
CA GLY A 5 -24.97 -1.00 -3.99
C GLY A 5 -25.98 -2.09 -3.65
N PHE A 6 -26.17 -3.06 -4.53
CA PHE A 6 -27.05 -4.20 -4.32
C PHE A 6 -26.52 -5.09 -3.17
N SER A 7 -25.24 -5.41 -3.19
CA SER A 7 -24.58 -6.21 -2.14
C SER A 7 -24.47 -5.48 -0.79
N LEU A 8 -24.58 -4.15 -0.77
CA LEU A 8 -24.53 -3.35 0.45
C LEU A 8 -25.84 -3.45 1.26
N ASN A 9 -26.98 -3.69 0.60
CA ASN A 9 -28.30 -3.67 1.23
C ASN A 9 -28.43 -4.64 2.43
N PRO A 10 -28.03 -5.92 2.35
CA PRO A 10 -28.10 -6.82 3.49
C PRO A 10 -27.23 -6.36 4.68
N LEU A 11 -26.05 -5.79 4.42
CA LEU A 11 -25.21 -5.21 5.49
C LEU A 11 -25.94 -4.09 6.24
N ILE A 12 -26.63 -3.20 5.51
CA ILE A 12 -27.39 -2.11 6.13
C ILE A 12 -28.46 -2.65 7.08
N ASN A 13 -29.16 -3.70 6.68
CA ASN A 13 -30.14 -4.37 7.54
C ASN A 13 -29.48 -4.96 8.80
N GLU A 14 -28.32 -5.60 8.67
CA GLU A 14 -27.56 -6.10 9.82
C GLU A 14 -27.12 -4.97 10.76
N LEU A 15 -26.58 -3.87 10.21
CA LEU A 15 -26.15 -2.72 10.98
C LEU A 15 -27.34 -2.08 11.72
N ASN A 16 -28.46 -1.87 11.03
CA ASN A 16 -29.66 -1.32 11.64
C ASN A 16 -30.17 -2.19 12.78
N ASN A 17 -30.28 -3.50 12.59
CA ASN A 17 -30.75 -4.44 13.61
C ASN A 17 -29.84 -4.46 14.86
N LYS A 18 -28.54 -4.31 14.70
CA LYS A 18 -27.57 -4.35 15.82
C LYS A 18 -27.39 -2.99 16.51
N LEU A 19 -27.56 -1.88 15.79
CA LEU A 19 -27.13 -0.56 16.26
C LEU A 19 -28.31 0.42 16.55
N ALA A 20 -29.48 0.22 15.97
CA ALA A 20 -30.64 1.08 16.22
C ALA A 20 -31.00 1.08 17.74
N GLY A 21 -31.37 2.25 18.27
CA GLY A 21 -31.61 2.50 19.69
C GLY A 21 -30.34 2.70 20.53
N GLY A 22 -29.15 2.35 19.99
CA GLY A 22 -27.89 2.45 20.71
C GLY A 22 -27.41 3.90 20.88
N ARG A 23 -26.80 4.18 22.04
CA ARG A 23 -26.25 5.51 22.37
C ARG A 23 -24.81 5.64 21.89
N ILE A 24 -24.49 6.74 21.24
CA ILE A 24 -23.12 7.08 20.84
C ILE A 24 -22.36 7.62 22.06
N ASP A 25 -21.45 6.80 22.61
CA ASP A 25 -20.67 7.17 23.80
C ASP A 25 -19.36 7.88 23.45
N LYS A 26 -18.76 7.55 22.31
CA LYS A 26 -17.45 8.08 21.91
C LYS A 26 -17.29 8.07 20.40
N ILE A 27 -16.60 9.09 19.86
CA ILE A 27 -16.24 9.17 18.44
C ILE A 27 -14.74 9.37 18.32
N CYS A 28 -14.10 8.57 17.44
CA CYS A 28 -12.67 8.62 17.18
C CYS A 28 -12.38 8.77 15.69
N GLN A 29 -11.34 9.53 15.37
CA GLN A 29 -10.81 9.69 14.02
C GLN A 29 -9.30 9.49 14.06
N PRO A 30 -8.80 8.26 13.85
CA PRO A 30 -7.38 7.96 13.95
C PRO A 30 -6.55 8.57 12.81
N ASN A 31 -7.16 8.78 11.63
CA ASN A 31 -6.49 9.26 10.44
C ASN A 31 -7.43 10.10 9.54
N LYS A 32 -6.96 10.45 8.33
CA LYS A 32 -7.71 11.27 7.35
C LYS A 32 -8.75 10.51 6.53
N GLN A 33 -9.14 9.28 6.89
CA GLN A 33 -10.05 8.46 6.09
C GLN A 33 -11.06 7.68 6.93
N ASP A 34 -10.80 7.52 8.23
CA ASP A 34 -11.53 6.58 9.08
C ASP A 34 -12.18 7.25 10.28
N ILE A 35 -13.41 6.86 10.57
CA ILE A 35 -14.18 7.24 11.75
C ILE A 35 -14.66 5.99 12.47
N TYR A 36 -14.60 6.02 13.80
CA TYR A 36 -15.08 4.96 14.69
C TYR A 36 -16.11 5.55 15.65
N LEU A 37 -17.33 5.00 15.65
CA LEU A 37 -18.39 5.36 16.60
C LEU A 37 -18.56 4.21 17.59
N TYR A 38 -18.38 4.51 18.87
CA TYR A 38 -18.62 3.56 19.96
C TYR A 38 -20.08 3.69 20.38
N ILE A 39 -20.86 2.65 20.15
CA ILE A 39 -22.31 2.62 20.28
C ILE A 39 -22.67 1.65 21.40
N ARG A 40 -23.21 2.17 22.49
CA ARG A 40 -23.64 1.39 23.63
C ARG A 40 -25.06 0.85 23.43
N GLN A 41 -25.16 -0.46 23.51
CA GLN A 41 -26.42 -1.21 23.61
C GLN A 41 -26.51 -1.88 24.99
N PRO A 42 -27.70 -2.35 25.43
CA PRO A 42 -27.82 -3.13 26.64
C PRO A 42 -26.89 -4.35 26.63
N GLY A 43 -26.00 -4.43 27.62
CA GLY A 43 -25.07 -5.55 27.77
C GLY A 43 -23.78 -5.50 26.96
N GLN A 44 -23.67 -4.65 25.91
CA GLN A 44 -22.47 -4.60 25.09
C GLN A 44 -22.26 -3.24 24.41
N THR A 45 -21.04 -3.01 23.92
CA THR A 45 -20.69 -1.83 23.12
C THR A 45 -20.20 -2.28 21.76
N TYR A 46 -20.83 -1.80 20.70
CA TYR A 46 -20.38 -2.01 19.33
C TYR A 46 -19.51 -0.86 18.87
N ILE A 47 -18.57 -1.14 17.97
CA ILE A 47 -17.76 -0.13 17.30
C ILE A 47 -18.14 -0.13 15.83
N LEU A 48 -18.83 0.90 15.37
CA LEU A 48 -19.11 1.10 13.95
C LEU A 48 -17.91 1.80 13.31
N TYR A 49 -17.29 1.14 12.35
CA TYR A 49 -16.20 1.63 11.53
C TYR A 49 -16.72 2.16 10.20
N LEU A 50 -16.37 3.39 9.86
CA LEU A 50 -16.70 4.05 8.61
C LEU A 50 -15.40 4.52 7.96
N SER A 51 -15.12 4.07 6.72
CA SER A 51 -13.92 4.45 5.96
C SER A 51 -14.28 5.05 4.61
N ILE A 52 -13.68 6.20 4.32
CA ILE A 52 -13.74 6.84 3.00
C ILE A 52 -12.46 6.62 2.19
N ASN A 53 -11.71 5.55 2.49
CA ASN A 53 -10.53 5.18 1.72
C ASN A 53 -10.90 4.97 0.24
N PRO A 54 -10.29 5.71 -0.71
CA PRO A 54 -10.63 5.60 -2.13
C PRO A 54 -10.50 4.20 -2.72
N GLN A 55 -9.58 3.39 -2.19
CA GLN A 55 -9.34 2.03 -2.69
C GLN A 55 -10.28 1.01 -2.06
N ASN A 56 -10.73 1.25 -0.83
CA ASN A 56 -11.57 0.32 -0.09
C ASN A 56 -12.49 1.07 0.88
N PRO A 57 -13.48 1.84 0.37
CA PRO A 57 -14.48 2.47 1.24
C PRO A 57 -15.32 1.37 1.90
N MET A 58 -15.58 1.51 3.20
CA MET A 58 -16.17 0.44 4.00
C MET A 58 -17.01 1.00 5.15
N ALA A 59 -18.06 0.25 5.52
CA ALA A 59 -18.82 0.44 6.74
C ALA A 59 -19.08 -0.93 7.36
N ASN A 60 -18.68 -1.17 8.61
CA ASN A 60 -18.94 -2.43 9.30
C ASN A 60 -18.74 -2.30 10.81
N ILE A 61 -19.26 -3.24 11.59
CA ILE A 61 -18.95 -3.37 13.02
C ILE A 61 -17.61 -4.07 13.16
N THR A 62 -16.72 -3.56 14.02
CA THR A 62 -15.38 -4.08 14.26
C THR A 62 -15.10 -4.20 15.75
N GLU A 63 -14.19 -5.10 16.12
CA GLU A 63 -13.63 -5.18 17.48
C GLU A 63 -12.31 -4.39 17.59
N PHE A 64 -11.77 -3.94 16.46
CA PHE A 64 -10.52 -3.21 16.42
C PHE A 64 -10.65 -1.83 17.07
N GLN A 65 -9.72 -1.51 17.97
CA GLN A 65 -9.61 -0.22 18.62
C GLN A 65 -8.37 0.52 18.10
N PRO A 66 -8.56 1.63 17.36
CA PRO A 66 -7.44 2.34 16.78
C PRO A 66 -6.69 3.19 17.79
N ASP A 67 -5.39 3.37 17.56
CA ASP A 67 -4.62 4.43 18.21
C ASP A 67 -5.07 5.78 17.68
N ASN A 68 -5.41 6.70 18.58
CA ASN A 68 -5.88 8.02 18.22
C ASN A 68 -4.76 9.06 18.29
N PRO A 69 -4.75 10.09 17.41
CA PRO A 69 -3.82 11.19 17.53
C PRO A 69 -4.06 11.98 18.83
N PRO A 70 -3.01 12.58 19.42
CA PRO A 70 -3.14 13.39 20.64
C PRO A 70 -4.16 14.52 20.50
N GLU A 71 -4.25 15.13 19.32
CA GLU A 71 -5.23 16.16 18.98
C GLU A 71 -6.20 15.62 17.93
N PRO A 72 -7.52 15.54 18.24
CA PRO A 72 -8.50 15.05 17.29
C PRO A 72 -8.67 16.04 16.13
N PRO A 73 -8.84 15.55 14.89
CA PRO A 73 -9.12 16.41 13.74
C PRO A 73 -10.44 17.20 13.88
N VAL A 74 -10.55 18.32 13.17
CA VAL A 74 -11.72 19.23 13.25
C VAL A 74 -13.03 18.49 12.99
N PHE A 75 -13.12 17.64 11.96
CA PHE A 75 -14.33 16.87 11.67
C PHE A 75 -14.74 15.98 12.85
N CYS A 76 -13.79 15.30 13.48
CA CYS A 76 -14.06 14.50 14.69
C CYS A 76 -14.61 15.36 15.84
N MET A 77 -14.06 16.54 16.05
CA MET A 77 -14.54 17.47 17.08
C MET A 77 -15.97 17.95 16.82
N VAL A 78 -16.31 18.21 15.55
CA VAL A 78 -17.67 18.57 15.16
C VAL A 78 -18.62 17.38 15.40
N LEU A 79 -18.25 16.16 14.97
CA LEU A 79 -19.06 14.97 15.21
C LEU A 79 -19.28 14.75 16.72
N ARG A 80 -18.25 14.86 17.54
CA ARG A 80 -18.37 14.75 19.02
C ARG A 80 -19.37 15.75 19.57
N LYS A 81 -19.19 17.01 19.23
CA LYS A 81 -20.08 18.09 19.69
C LYS A 81 -21.54 17.88 19.28
N GLN A 82 -21.76 17.29 18.11
CA GLN A 82 -23.10 17.19 17.51
C GLN A 82 -23.81 15.86 17.79
N LEU A 83 -23.06 14.76 18.02
CA LEU A 83 -23.61 13.41 18.03
C LEU A 83 -23.31 12.62 19.32
N GLU A 84 -22.27 12.93 20.11
CA GLU A 84 -22.02 12.21 21.36
C GLU A 84 -23.17 12.40 22.35
N GLY A 85 -23.61 11.29 22.95
CA GLY A 85 -24.80 11.24 23.79
C GLY A 85 -26.11 10.99 23.02
N GLY A 86 -26.10 11.19 21.69
CA GLY A 86 -27.26 10.90 20.82
C GLY A 86 -27.52 9.40 20.66
N ARG A 87 -28.71 9.05 20.17
CA ARG A 87 -29.14 7.68 19.90
C ARG A 87 -29.35 7.46 18.42
N ILE A 88 -28.91 6.33 17.89
CA ILE A 88 -29.19 5.95 16.51
C ILE A 88 -30.68 5.64 16.39
N ALA A 89 -31.40 6.46 15.62
CA ALA A 89 -32.80 6.25 15.31
C ALA A 89 -32.95 5.17 14.23
N SER A 90 -32.19 5.28 13.15
CA SER A 90 -32.22 4.31 12.06
C SER A 90 -30.89 4.29 11.28
N ILE A 91 -30.63 3.18 10.58
CA ILE A 91 -29.60 3.07 9.55
C ILE A 91 -30.29 2.55 8.29
N SER A 92 -30.18 3.30 7.21
CA SER A 92 -30.85 3.00 5.95
C SER A 92 -29.92 3.21 4.76
N GLN A 93 -30.32 2.67 3.61
CA GLN A 93 -29.63 2.85 2.33
C GLN A 93 -30.46 3.80 1.46
N TYR A 94 -29.81 4.70 0.74
CA TYR A 94 -30.49 5.53 -0.25
C TYR A 94 -30.74 4.73 -1.53
N GLY A 95 -31.96 4.23 -1.72
CA GLY A 95 -32.30 3.29 -2.78
C GLY A 95 -31.41 2.03 -2.71
N LEU A 96 -30.73 1.70 -3.80
CA LEU A 96 -29.66 0.70 -3.84
C LEU A 96 -28.32 1.34 -4.23
N ASP A 97 -28.11 2.62 -3.94
CA ASP A 97 -26.82 3.25 -4.14
C ASP A 97 -25.85 2.94 -2.97
N ARG A 98 -24.58 3.17 -3.16
CA ARG A 98 -23.55 3.00 -2.11
C ARG A 98 -23.53 4.17 -1.13
N MET A 99 -24.69 4.49 -0.62
CA MET A 99 -24.91 5.59 0.32
C MET A 99 -25.70 5.11 1.53
N ILE A 100 -25.10 5.28 2.71
CA ILE A 100 -25.65 4.91 4.00
C ILE A 100 -26.10 6.18 4.72
N LEU A 101 -27.33 6.17 5.21
CA LEU A 101 -27.91 7.22 6.03
C LEU A 101 -28.02 6.71 7.47
N ILE A 102 -27.37 7.39 8.41
CA ILE A 102 -27.44 7.09 9.84
C ILE A 102 -28.14 8.27 10.51
N ASP A 103 -29.40 8.05 10.89
CA ASP A 103 -30.20 9.05 11.60
C ASP A 103 -29.92 8.94 13.10
N ILE A 104 -29.63 10.07 13.72
CA ILE A 104 -29.20 10.14 15.12
C ILE A 104 -30.03 11.21 15.83
N ASP A 105 -30.81 10.77 16.81
CA ASP A 105 -31.58 11.64 17.67
C ASP A 105 -30.69 12.24 18.76
N THR A 106 -30.68 13.57 18.83
CA THR A 106 -29.90 14.34 19.81
C THR A 106 -30.80 15.31 20.55
N LEU A 107 -30.39 15.69 21.77
CA LEU A 107 -31.11 16.71 22.53
C LEU A 107 -30.74 18.10 22.03
N GLY A 108 -31.70 18.81 21.52
CA GLY A 108 -31.62 20.21 21.15
C GLY A 108 -32.03 21.18 22.28
N PRO A 109 -32.18 22.47 21.96
CA PRO A 109 -32.68 23.47 22.90
C PRO A 109 -34.06 23.07 23.48
N LYS A 110 -34.28 23.39 24.74
CA LYS A 110 -35.53 23.07 25.47
C LYS A 110 -35.85 21.56 25.51
N SER A 111 -34.84 20.69 25.46
CA SER A 111 -34.99 19.23 25.46
C SER A 111 -35.81 18.66 24.29
N LEU A 112 -35.91 19.41 23.19
CA LEU A 112 -36.52 18.89 21.95
C LEU A 112 -35.60 17.86 21.31
N ILE A 113 -36.15 16.78 20.80
CA ILE A 113 -35.42 15.81 20.00
C ILE A 113 -35.17 16.41 18.61
N ILE A 114 -33.92 16.43 18.19
CA ILE A 114 -33.49 16.86 16.86
C ILE A 114 -32.76 15.70 16.21
N THR A 115 -33.25 15.27 15.05
CA THR A 115 -32.60 14.23 14.27
C THR A 115 -31.52 14.87 13.37
N LYS A 116 -30.33 14.32 13.43
CA LYS A 116 -29.21 14.63 12.53
C LYS A 116 -28.85 13.40 11.75
N THR A 117 -28.51 13.57 10.49
CA THR A 117 -28.14 12.46 9.61
C THR A 117 -26.65 12.49 9.31
N LEU A 118 -25.96 11.41 9.64
CA LEU A 118 -24.58 11.16 9.17
C LEU A 118 -24.67 10.32 7.90
N ILE A 119 -24.26 10.90 6.78
CA ILE A 119 -24.29 10.27 5.46
C ILE A 119 -22.90 9.72 5.15
N ALA A 120 -22.82 8.42 4.81
CA ALA A 120 -21.59 7.80 4.32
C ALA A 120 -21.75 7.44 2.84
N GLU A 121 -21.10 8.20 1.97
CA GLU A 121 -21.01 7.95 0.53
C GLU A 121 -19.79 7.08 0.26
N LEU A 122 -19.98 5.83 -0.19
CA LEU A 122 -18.92 4.84 -0.40
C LEU A 122 -18.59 4.68 -1.89
N MET A 123 -18.14 5.77 -2.53
CA MET A 123 -18.00 5.90 -4.00
C MET A 123 -16.55 5.98 -4.45
N GLY A 124 -15.65 5.14 -3.89
CA GLY A 124 -14.23 5.10 -4.23
C GLY A 124 -13.54 6.46 -4.01
N LYS A 125 -12.95 7.04 -5.02
CA LYS A 125 -12.27 8.35 -4.91
C LYS A 125 -13.20 9.52 -4.54
N TYR A 126 -14.49 9.35 -4.71
CA TYR A 126 -15.52 10.34 -4.36
C TYR A 126 -16.18 10.06 -3.01
N SER A 127 -15.71 9.05 -2.27
CA SER A 127 -16.25 8.74 -0.94
C SER A 127 -16.16 9.93 0.01
N ASN A 128 -17.20 10.12 0.82
CA ASN A 128 -17.28 11.21 1.79
C ASN A 128 -18.10 10.81 3.02
N LEU A 129 -17.91 11.50 4.14
CA LEU A 129 -18.78 11.47 5.30
C LEU A 129 -19.32 12.89 5.50
N ILE A 130 -20.65 13.03 5.59
CA ILE A 130 -21.31 14.33 5.65
C ILE A 130 -22.30 14.30 6.82
N LEU A 131 -22.19 15.27 7.71
CA LEU A 131 -23.16 15.48 8.75
C LEU A 131 -24.13 16.57 8.33
N MET A 132 -25.43 16.28 8.32
CA MET A 132 -26.47 17.26 8.02
C MET A 132 -27.57 17.31 9.08
N GLN A 133 -28.31 18.40 9.09
CA GLN A 133 -29.53 18.59 9.84
C GLN A 133 -30.53 19.36 8.96
N ASP A 134 -31.77 18.92 8.89
CA ASP A 134 -32.85 19.56 8.12
C ASP A 134 -32.44 19.90 6.68
N GLY A 135 -31.72 18.97 6.00
CA GLY A 135 -31.22 19.15 4.64
C GLY A 135 -29.98 20.03 4.51
N THR A 136 -29.54 20.71 5.58
CA THR A 136 -28.37 21.59 5.55
C THR A 136 -27.12 20.86 6.08
N ILE A 137 -26.01 20.99 5.37
CA ILE A 137 -24.72 20.42 5.75
C ILE A 137 -24.17 21.16 6.97
N ILE A 138 -23.94 20.45 8.07
CA ILE A 138 -23.23 20.96 9.24
C ILE A 138 -21.74 20.91 9.00
N GLU A 139 -21.24 19.75 8.53
CA GLU A 139 -19.83 19.53 8.24
C GLU A 139 -19.65 18.35 7.27
N ALA A 140 -18.55 18.37 6.52
CA ALA A 140 -18.17 17.27 5.64
C ALA A 140 -16.71 16.88 5.86
N PHE A 141 -16.43 15.59 5.81
CA PHE A 141 -15.07 15.06 5.94
C PHE A 141 -14.17 15.59 4.83
N ARG A 142 -14.69 15.59 3.59
CA ARG A 142 -14.09 16.24 2.42
C ARG A 142 -14.99 17.38 1.98
N ARG A 143 -14.54 18.61 2.17
CA ARG A 143 -15.22 19.78 1.64
C ARG A 143 -14.95 19.90 0.14
N VAL A 144 -15.98 20.01 -0.65
CA VAL A 144 -15.91 20.08 -2.11
C VAL A 144 -16.53 21.39 -2.57
N GLY A 145 -15.70 22.31 -3.04
CA GLY A 145 -16.14 23.60 -3.58
C GLY A 145 -16.37 23.54 -5.10
N GLU A 146 -16.97 24.58 -5.66
CA GLU A 146 -17.29 24.74 -7.10
C GLU A 146 -16.08 24.54 -8.02
N ASN A 147 -14.89 24.97 -7.58
CA ASN A 147 -13.64 24.80 -8.35
C ASN A 147 -13.15 23.33 -8.40
N SER A 148 -13.62 22.49 -7.50
CA SER A 148 -13.18 21.09 -7.38
C SER A 148 -14.14 20.11 -8.04
N ASN A 149 -15.42 20.46 -8.14
CA ASN A 149 -16.45 19.62 -8.76
C ASN A 149 -17.55 20.52 -9.37
N ARG A 150 -17.79 20.33 -10.68
CA ARG A 150 -18.85 21.05 -11.40
C ARG A 150 -20.25 20.47 -11.20
N VAL A 151 -20.35 19.27 -10.62
CA VAL A 151 -21.63 18.55 -10.50
C VAL A 151 -22.38 18.95 -9.23
N ARG A 152 -21.68 19.03 -8.09
CA ARG A 152 -22.26 19.46 -6.81
C ARG A 152 -21.21 20.00 -5.86
N THR A 153 -21.62 20.84 -4.94
CA THR A 153 -20.80 21.35 -3.84
C THR A 153 -21.15 20.63 -2.53
N VAL A 154 -20.16 20.46 -1.67
CA VAL A 154 -20.34 19.86 -0.33
C VAL A 154 -19.59 20.73 0.67
N LEU A 155 -20.26 21.79 1.14
CA LEU A 155 -19.69 22.79 2.05
C LEU A 155 -20.64 23.01 3.24
N PRO A 156 -20.11 23.28 4.45
CA PRO A 156 -20.93 23.66 5.59
C PRO A 156 -21.85 24.86 5.28
N GLY A 157 -23.10 24.77 5.74
CA GLY A 157 -24.13 25.79 5.54
C GLY A 157 -24.88 25.72 4.19
N GLN A 158 -24.48 24.84 3.29
CA GLN A 158 -25.19 24.60 2.03
C GLN A 158 -26.20 23.45 2.17
N ASN A 159 -27.22 23.45 1.31
CA ASN A 159 -28.13 22.31 1.22
C ASN A 159 -27.40 21.07 0.69
N TYR A 160 -27.71 19.92 1.26
CA TYR A 160 -27.18 18.65 0.77
C TYR A 160 -27.91 18.26 -0.52
N GLU A 161 -27.14 18.08 -1.57
CA GLU A 161 -27.63 17.54 -2.83
C GLU A 161 -27.17 16.08 -2.94
N VAL A 162 -28.08 15.17 -3.24
CA VAL A 162 -27.74 13.76 -3.51
C VAL A 162 -26.86 13.66 -4.76
N PRO A 163 -25.98 12.63 -4.84
CA PRO A 163 -25.30 12.33 -6.10
C PRO A 163 -26.29 12.20 -7.26
N PRO A 164 -25.87 12.47 -8.51
CA PRO A 164 -26.76 12.36 -9.67
C PRO A 164 -27.49 11.04 -9.70
N ILE A 165 -28.83 11.11 -9.72
CA ILE A 165 -29.70 9.93 -9.75
C ILE A 165 -29.46 9.20 -11.08
N GLN A 166 -29.25 7.89 -10.98
CA GLN A 166 -29.14 7.03 -12.16
C GLN A 166 -30.55 6.57 -12.55
N ASP A 167 -30.90 6.72 -13.84
CA ASP A 167 -32.14 6.18 -14.39
C ASP A 167 -32.04 4.66 -14.55
N LYS A 168 -32.17 3.93 -13.41
CA LYS A 168 -32.05 2.47 -13.32
C LYS A 168 -33.19 1.89 -12.48
N ILE A 169 -33.48 0.63 -12.74
CA ILE A 169 -34.57 -0.11 -12.08
C ILE A 169 -34.08 -0.68 -10.74
N ASN A 170 -34.79 -0.39 -9.66
CA ASN A 170 -34.62 -1.07 -8.39
C ASN A 170 -35.40 -2.39 -8.41
N ILE A 171 -34.72 -3.51 -8.62
CA ILE A 171 -35.37 -4.81 -8.73
C ILE A 171 -36.10 -5.26 -7.46
N LEU A 172 -35.71 -4.75 -6.28
CA LEU A 172 -36.35 -5.14 -5.02
C LEU A 172 -37.74 -4.48 -4.81
N THR A 173 -38.01 -3.38 -5.49
CA THR A 173 -39.27 -2.62 -5.34
C THR A 173 -40.12 -2.58 -6.62
N THR A 174 -39.52 -2.90 -7.77
CA THR A 174 -40.18 -2.87 -9.09
C THR A 174 -40.41 -4.31 -9.58
N ASP A 175 -41.40 -4.53 -10.42
CA ASP A 175 -41.60 -5.83 -11.02
C ASP A 175 -40.47 -6.21 -11.97
N THR A 176 -40.24 -7.53 -12.13
CA THR A 176 -39.11 -8.04 -12.93
C THR A 176 -39.30 -7.75 -14.41
N ASN A 177 -40.53 -7.69 -14.90
CA ASN A 177 -40.80 -7.38 -16.31
C ASN A 177 -40.30 -6.00 -16.69
N SER A 178 -40.48 -4.99 -15.82
CA SER A 178 -39.95 -3.65 -16.03
C SER A 178 -38.41 -3.64 -16.21
N PHE A 179 -37.70 -4.49 -15.45
CA PHE A 179 -36.25 -4.64 -15.62
C PHE A 179 -35.91 -5.28 -16.98
N ILE A 180 -36.63 -6.33 -17.38
CA ILE A 180 -36.43 -7.00 -18.67
C ILE A 180 -36.73 -6.07 -19.85
N GLU A 181 -37.84 -5.33 -19.80
CA GLU A 181 -38.17 -4.35 -20.84
C GLU A 181 -37.07 -3.25 -20.94
N ARG A 182 -36.55 -2.80 -19.83
CA ARG A 182 -35.43 -1.86 -19.82
C ARG A 182 -34.17 -2.50 -20.42
N LEU A 183 -33.88 -3.77 -20.12
CA LEU A 183 -32.75 -4.52 -20.68
C LEU A 183 -32.86 -4.59 -22.20
N LYS A 184 -34.04 -4.91 -22.75
CA LYS A 184 -34.33 -4.99 -24.19
C LYS A 184 -34.07 -3.67 -24.94
N THR A 185 -34.05 -2.52 -24.26
CA THR A 185 -33.74 -1.24 -24.93
C THR A 185 -32.28 -1.11 -25.38
N TYR A 186 -31.35 -1.91 -24.83
CA TYR A 186 -29.91 -1.84 -25.09
C TYR A 186 -29.46 -2.77 -26.23
N GLN A 187 -30.12 -2.76 -27.40
CA GLN A 187 -29.93 -3.71 -28.50
C GLN A 187 -28.48 -3.92 -28.93
N GLU A 188 -27.68 -2.86 -29.00
CA GLU A 188 -26.27 -2.91 -29.46
C GLU A 188 -25.27 -3.15 -28.30
N ALA A 189 -25.74 -3.28 -27.06
CA ALA A 189 -24.88 -3.54 -25.91
C ALA A 189 -24.73 -5.04 -25.66
N THR A 190 -23.64 -5.41 -25.00
CA THR A 190 -23.52 -6.76 -24.44
C THR A 190 -24.44 -6.96 -23.26
N LEU A 191 -24.86 -8.19 -22.99
CA LEU A 191 -25.69 -8.54 -21.83
C LEU A 191 -25.09 -8.00 -20.52
N TYR A 192 -23.76 -8.08 -20.38
CA TYR A 192 -23.05 -7.52 -19.22
C TYR A 192 -23.25 -6.00 -19.09
N GLN A 193 -23.10 -5.25 -20.18
CA GLN A 193 -23.28 -3.80 -20.17
C GLN A 193 -24.73 -3.42 -19.89
N ALA A 194 -25.67 -4.12 -20.52
CA ALA A 194 -27.09 -3.88 -20.37
C ALA A 194 -27.58 -4.14 -18.94
N ILE A 195 -27.15 -5.22 -18.27
CA ILE A 195 -27.50 -5.53 -16.88
C ILE A 195 -26.99 -4.42 -15.94
N ILE A 196 -25.75 -3.98 -16.10
CA ILE A 196 -25.19 -2.87 -15.29
C ILE A 196 -25.92 -1.55 -15.56
N ALA A 197 -26.30 -1.29 -16.81
CA ALA A 197 -27.01 -0.06 -17.18
C ALA A 197 -28.46 -0.05 -16.71
N SER A 198 -29.12 -1.21 -16.62
CA SER A 198 -30.54 -1.34 -16.25
C SER A 198 -30.77 -1.46 -14.74
N GLY A 199 -29.92 -2.19 -14.00
CA GLY A 199 -30.14 -2.50 -12.59
C GLY A 199 -29.53 -1.47 -11.65
N LEU A 200 -30.35 -0.89 -10.78
CA LEU A 200 -29.88 0.00 -9.72
C LEU A 200 -29.05 -0.80 -8.71
N GLY A 201 -27.85 -0.31 -8.40
CA GLY A 201 -26.95 -0.93 -7.44
C GLY A 201 -26.11 -2.10 -8.00
N PHE A 202 -26.42 -2.59 -9.19
CA PHE A 202 -25.64 -3.68 -9.80
C PHE A 202 -24.23 -3.24 -10.19
N GLY A 203 -23.25 -3.99 -9.70
CA GLY A 203 -21.85 -3.84 -10.07
C GLY A 203 -21.34 -5.00 -10.94
N PRO A 204 -20.05 -4.97 -11.29
CA PRO A 204 -19.44 -5.95 -12.17
C PRO A 204 -19.57 -7.40 -11.70
N ILE A 205 -19.50 -7.65 -10.39
CA ILE A 205 -19.56 -9.02 -9.83
C ILE A 205 -20.99 -9.55 -9.88
N THR A 206 -21.95 -8.76 -9.42
CA THR A 206 -23.37 -9.12 -9.45
C THR A 206 -23.85 -9.37 -10.88
N ALA A 207 -23.48 -8.51 -11.85
CA ALA A 207 -23.85 -8.71 -13.25
C ALA A 207 -23.28 -10.01 -13.84
N LYS A 208 -22.00 -10.30 -13.58
CA LYS A 208 -21.36 -11.54 -14.05
C LYS A 208 -21.98 -12.78 -13.45
N GLU A 209 -22.34 -12.74 -12.17
CA GLU A 209 -23.00 -13.86 -11.51
C GLU A 209 -24.38 -14.14 -12.11
N ILE A 210 -25.20 -13.10 -12.35
CA ILE A 210 -26.50 -13.22 -13.01
C ILE A 210 -26.34 -13.89 -14.39
N ILE A 211 -25.38 -13.44 -15.20
CA ILE A 211 -25.12 -13.97 -16.55
C ILE A 211 -24.69 -15.43 -16.48
N PHE A 212 -23.80 -15.76 -15.56
CA PHE A 212 -23.29 -17.12 -15.37
C PHE A 212 -24.40 -18.08 -14.95
N LEU A 213 -25.24 -17.71 -13.99
CA LEU A 213 -26.36 -18.51 -13.52
C LEU A 213 -27.41 -18.72 -14.62
N ALA A 214 -27.61 -17.72 -15.48
CA ALA A 214 -28.49 -17.83 -16.64
C ALA A 214 -27.87 -18.66 -17.80
N GLY A 215 -26.60 -19.08 -17.69
CA GLY A 215 -25.93 -19.91 -18.68
C GLY A 215 -25.38 -19.17 -19.91
N PHE A 216 -25.23 -17.84 -19.83
CA PHE A 216 -24.81 -17.01 -20.96
C PHE A 216 -23.35 -16.56 -20.89
N SER A 217 -22.84 -16.06 -22.03
CA SER A 217 -21.57 -15.36 -22.13
C SER A 217 -21.75 -13.87 -21.83
N ASN A 218 -20.73 -13.26 -21.21
CA ASN A 218 -20.72 -11.81 -20.95
C ASN A 218 -20.77 -10.96 -22.23
N ASP A 219 -20.31 -11.51 -23.36
CA ASP A 219 -20.20 -10.84 -24.66
C ASP A 219 -21.44 -11.05 -25.54
N LEU A 220 -22.46 -11.81 -25.08
CA LEU A 220 -23.71 -11.98 -25.80
C LEU A 220 -24.39 -10.63 -26.02
N LEU A 221 -24.78 -10.32 -27.26
CA LEU A 221 -25.46 -9.06 -27.56
C LEU A 221 -26.97 -9.21 -27.28
N ILE A 222 -27.58 -8.15 -26.77
CA ILE A 222 -29.03 -8.14 -26.48
C ILE A 222 -29.88 -8.43 -27.73
N LYS A 223 -29.48 -7.94 -28.89
CA LYS A 223 -30.19 -8.17 -30.16
C LYS A 223 -30.20 -9.65 -30.63
N ASP A 224 -29.26 -10.44 -30.13
CA ASP A 224 -29.11 -11.85 -30.50
C ASP A 224 -29.86 -12.76 -29.49
N MET A 225 -30.54 -12.22 -28.48
CA MET A 225 -31.32 -12.92 -27.47
C MET A 225 -32.77 -13.08 -27.89
N ASP A 226 -33.35 -14.25 -27.62
CA ASP A 226 -34.76 -14.54 -27.82
C ASP A 226 -35.58 -14.43 -26.51
N GLU A 227 -36.90 -14.64 -26.58
CA GLU A 227 -37.79 -14.57 -25.40
C GLU A 227 -37.49 -15.65 -24.35
N MET A 228 -36.92 -16.80 -24.74
CA MET A 228 -36.53 -17.88 -23.81
C MET A 228 -35.28 -17.46 -23.04
N ASP A 229 -34.37 -16.77 -23.70
CA ASP A 229 -33.16 -16.20 -23.07
C ASP A 229 -33.53 -15.15 -22.01
N PHE A 230 -34.46 -14.24 -22.35
CA PHE A 230 -34.98 -13.24 -21.37
C PHE A 230 -35.74 -13.91 -20.23
N SER A 231 -36.45 -15.01 -20.47
CA SER A 231 -37.10 -15.81 -19.42
C SER A 231 -36.08 -16.37 -18.43
N SER A 232 -34.95 -16.86 -18.92
CA SER A 232 -33.86 -17.34 -18.06
C SER A 232 -33.31 -16.23 -17.14
N ILE A 233 -33.11 -15.02 -17.67
CA ILE A 233 -32.70 -13.86 -16.85
C ILE A 233 -33.79 -13.49 -15.83
N THR A 234 -35.08 -13.53 -16.24
CA THR A 234 -36.23 -13.28 -15.35
C THR A 234 -36.19 -14.18 -14.13
N ASN A 235 -36.02 -15.49 -14.34
CA ASN A 235 -35.96 -16.48 -13.26
C ASN A 235 -34.84 -16.16 -12.25
N ILE A 236 -33.63 -15.84 -12.73
CA ILE A 236 -32.51 -15.48 -11.84
C ILE A 236 -32.78 -14.20 -11.07
N ILE A 237 -33.39 -13.18 -11.69
CA ILE A 237 -33.77 -11.94 -10.99
C ILE A 237 -34.83 -12.23 -9.92
N ASP A 238 -35.80 -13.08 -10.19
CA ASP A 238 -36.83 -13.46 -9.22
C ASP A 238 -36.26 -14.28 -8.07
N GLU A 239 -35.33 -15.19 -8.32
CA GLU A 239 -34.58 -15.90 -7.28
C GLU A 239 -33.80 -14.92 -6.36
N LEU A 240 -33.12 -13.93 -6.95
CA LEU A 240 -32.45 -12.89 -6.19
C LEU A 240 -33.43 -12.08 -5.33
N LYS A 241 -34.63 -11.73 -5.87
CA LYS A 241 -35.66 -11.02 -5.09
C LYS A 241 -36.13 -11.85 -3.90
N ILE A 242 -36.40 -13.14 -4.11
CA ILE A 242 -36.83 -14.08 -3.04
C ILE A 242 -35.73 -14.15 -1.97
N MET A 243 -34.47 -14.34 -2.37
CA MET A 243 -33.34 -14.38 -1.43
C MET A 243 -33.29 -13.13 -0.55
N TYR A 244 -33.53 -11.94 -1.12
CA TYR A 244 -33.53 -10.67 -0.35
C TYR A 244 -34.77 -10.54 0.55
N GLN A 245 -35.92 -10.99 0.10
CA GLN A 245 -37.18 -10.98 0.91
C GLN A 245 -37.07 -11.93 2.10
N GLU A 246 -36.56 -13.13 1.88
CA GLU A 246 -36.37 -14.15 2.93
C GLU A 246 -35.13 -13.90 3.79
N LYS A 247 -34.26 -12.94 3.41
CA LYS A 247 -32.98 -12.65 4.06
C LYS A 247 -32.06 -13.88 4.14
N ASN A 248 -32.14 -14.75 3.13
CA ASN A 248 -31.36 -15.98 3.05
C ASN A 248 -30.06 -15.75 2.31
N PHE A 249 -29.06 -15.20 3.00
CA PHE A 249 -27.75 -14.84 2.43
C PHE A 249 -26.70 -15.88 2.75
N SER A 250 -25.74 -16.04 1.82
CA SER A 250 -24.54 -16.86 1.98
C SER A 250 -23.29 -16.00 1.62
N PRO A 251 -22.92 -15.06 2.49
CA PRO A 251 -21.84 -14.11 2.19
C PRO A 251 -20.54 -14.82 1.84
N THR A 252 -19.99 -14.52 0.67
CA THR A 252 -18.84 -15.21 0.12
C THR A 252 -17.71 -14.24 -0.19
N LEU A 253 -16.50 -14.57 0.30
CA LEU A 253 -15.22 -13.93 0.00
C LEU A 253 -14.43 -14.83 -0.94
N VAL A 254 -13.97 -14.30 -2.06
CA VAL A 254 -13.14 -15.02 -3.04
C VAL A 254 -11.72 -14.49 -3.04
N LEU A 255 -10.77 -15.39 -2.86
CA LEU A 255 -9.34 -15.11 -2.84
C LEU A 255 -8.64 -15.81 -4.00
N ASP A 256 -7.63 -15.16 -4.60
CA ASP A 256 -6.73 -15.81 -5.55
C ASP A 256 -5.67 -16.68 -4.84
N LYS A 257 -4.85 -17.41 -5.61
CA LYS A 257 -3.73 -18.23 -5.09
C LYS A 257 -2.70 -17.44 -4.29
N LYS A 258 -2.70 -16.09 -4.41
CA LYS A 258 -1.84 -15.19 -3.63
C LYS A 258 -2.60 -14.57 -2.44
N ARG A 259 -3.74 -15.12 -2.04
CA ARG A 259 -4.61 -14.63 -0.98
C ARG A 259 -5.08 -13.17 -1.17
N LYS A 260 -5.13 -12.67 -2.41
CA LYS A 260 -5.70 -11.36 -2.73
C LYS A 260 -7.19 -11.47 -2.99
N ILE A 261 -7.96 -10.54 -2.44
CA ILE A 261 -9.41 -10.46 -2.67
C ILE A 261 -9.71 -10.24 -4.16
N LYS A 262 -10.52 -11.10 -4.74
CA LYS A 262 -11.05 -11.00 -6.11
C LYS A 262 -12.49 -10.54 -6.14
N ALA A 263 -13.31 -11.02 -5.20
CA ALA A 263 -14.71 -10.67 -5.12
C ALA A 263 -15.24 -10.82 -3.69
N MET A 264 -16.33 -10.09 -3.41
CA MET A 264 -17.15 -10.21 -2.21
C MET A 264 -18.60 -10.02 -2.62
N ALA A 265 -19.49 -10.86 -2.13
CA ALA A 265 -20.93 -10.76 -2.39
C ALA A 265 -21.74 -11.32 -1.19
N PRO A 266 -23.03 -10.95 -1.05
CA PRO A 266 -23.91 -11.53 -0.01
C PRO A 266 -24.41 -12.93 -0.36
N PHE A 267 -24.02 -13.48 -1.49
CA PHE A 267 -24.41 -14.78 -2.02
C PHE A 267 -23.21 -15.55 -2.54
N ILE A 268 -23.39 -16.85 -2.80
CA ILE A 268 -22.35 -17.71 -3.38
C ILE A 268 -22.00 -17.21 -4.79
N LEU A 269 -20.70 -17.17 -5.09
CA LEU A 269 -20.19 -16.72 -6.38
C LEU A 269 -19.74 -17.93 -7.23
N HIS A 270 -20.61 -18.41 -8.11
CA HIS A 270 -20.38 -19.57 -8.97
C HIS A 270 -19.44 -19.28 -10.16
N ILE A 271 -19.25 -18.00 -10.51
CA ILE A 271 -18.28 -17.58 -11.53
C ILE A 271 -16.83 -17.91 -11.19
N PHE A 272 -16.54 -18.26 -9.93
CA PHE A 272 -15.19 -18.61 -9.49
C PHE A 272 -15.09 -20.10 -9.17
N ASN A 273 -14.21 -20.81 -9.89
CA ASN A 273 -13.98 -22.23 -9.65
C ASN A 273 -13.00 -22.43 -8.46
N GLU A 274 -13.20 -23.49 -7.69
CA GLU A 274 -12.38 -23.82 -6.51
C GLU A 274 -10.96 -24.30 -6.86
N LYS A 275 -10.68 -24.61 -8.15
CA LYS A 275 -9.32 -25.01 -8.58
C LYS A 275 -8.36 -23.82 -8.62
N ASP A 276 -8.89 -22.63 -8.94
CA ASP A 276 -8.09 -21.42 -9.11
C ASP A 276 -8.29 -20.41 -8.00
N PHE A 277 -9.38 -20.53 -7.23
CA PHE A 277 -9.77 -19.58 -6.19
C PHE A 277 -10.14 -20.31 -4.90
N THR A 278 -9.92 -19.63 -3.77
CA THR A 278 -10.42 -20.06 -2.47
C THR A 278 -11.70 -19.28 -2.16
N LEU A 279 -12.81 -20.02 -2.00
CA LEU A 279 -14.11 -19.46 -1.60
C LEU A 279 -14.29 -19.66 -0.09
N LYS A 280 -14.60 -18.58 0.62
CA LYS A 280 -14.92 -18.62 2.05
C LYS A 280 -16.33 -18.07 2.26
N THR A 281 -17.19 -18.82 2.95
CA THR A 281 -18.53 -18.40 3.32
C THR A 281 -18.59 -17.96 4.78
N TYR A 282 -19.49 -17.03 5.11
CA TYR A 282 -19.61 -16.41 6.42
C TYR A 282 -21.06 -16.43 6.88
N ALA A 283 -21.28 -16.32 8.20
CA ALA A 283 -22.60 -16.28 8.79
C ALA A 283 -23.37 -14.99 8.46
N ASP A 284 -22.66 -13.86 8.36
CA ASP A 284 -23.22 -12.56 8.00
C ASP A 284 -22.19 -11.73 7.21
N ILE A 285 -22.66 -10.63 6.59
CA ILE A 285 -21.79 -9.79 5.75
C ILE A 285 -20.79 -9.00 6.59
N ASN A 286 -21.16 -8.65 7.81
CA ASN A 286 -20.25 -7.99 8.73
C ASN A 286 -19.02 -8.87 9.04
N ALA A 287 -19.22 -10.16 9.29
CA ALA A 287 -18.14 -11.13 9.52
C ALA A 287 -17.25 -11.28 8.28
N LEU A 288 -17.83 -11.32 7.07
CA LEU A 288 -17.08 -11.31 5.81
C LEU A 288 -16.20 -10.06 5.71
N LEU A 289 -16.77 -8.87 5.95
CA LEU A 289 -16.03 -7.61 5.86
C LEU A 289 -14.93 -7.52 6.91
N GLU A 290 -15.16 -8.01 8.12
CA GLU A 290 -14.14 -8.02 9.18
C GLU A 290 -12.99 -8.94 8.79
N ASP A 291 -13.24 -10.19 8.32
CA ASP A 291 -12.17 -11.08 7.86
C ASP A 291 -11.47 -10.56 6.59
N SER A 292 -12.19 -9.84 5.70
CA SER A 292 -11.60 -9.27 4.49
C SER A 292 -10.44 -8.32 4.78
N LYS A 293 -10.41 -7.69 5.95
CA LYS A 293 -9.33 -6.81 6.40
C LYS A 293 -8.01 -7.56 6.53
N ASN A 294 -8.03 -8.84 6.85
CA ASN A 294 -6.82 -9.69 6.92
C ASN A 294 -6.16 -9.90 5.55
N TYR A 295 -6.92 -9.75 4.47
CA TYR A 295 -6.46 -9.91 3.07
C TYR A 295 -6.28 -8.57 2.34
N THR A 296 -6.79 -7.51 2.92
CA THR A 296 -6.46 -6.15 2.51
C THR A 296 -5.44 -5.63 3.53
N ASN A 297 -4.36 -4.99 3.09
CA ASN A 297 -3.46 -4.28 4.01
C ASN A 297 -4.16 -3.13 4.77
N SER A 298 -5.49 -3.17 4.92
CA SER A 298 -6.31 -2.06 5.40
C SER A 298 -6.23 -1.84 6.91
N TYR A 299 -5.88 -2.86 7.72
CA TYR A 299 -5.55 -2.63 9.15
C TYR A 299 -4.35 -1.69 9.32
N TYR A 300 -3.53 -1.55 8.26
CA TYR A 300 -2.29 -0.78 8.26
C TYR A 300 -2.27 0.29 7.16
N ASN A 301 -3.41 0.62 6.54
CA ASN A 301 -3.52 1.75 5.61
C ASN A 301 -3.45 3.05 6.40
N LEU A 302 -2.24 3.37 6.81
CA LEU A 302 -1.89 4.72 7.24
C LEU A 302 -1.79 5.55 5.95
N PRO A 303 -2.65 6.56 5.71
CA PRO A 303 -2.64 7.34 4.46
C PRO A 303 -1.29 7.99 4.17
N GLU A 304 -0.54 8.27 5.22
CA GLU A 304 0.82 8.81 5.15
C GLU A 304 1.81 7.76 4.63
N LYS A 305 1.54 6.45 4.80
CA LYS A 305 2.37 5.35 4.32
C LYS A 305 2.53 5.37 2.80
N ASP A 306 1.45 5.58 2.06
CA ASP A 306 1.48 5.67 0.60
C ASP A 306 2.28 6.89 0.12
N PHE A 307 2.17 8.02 0.82
CA PHE A 307 2.97 9.21 0.52
C PHE A 307 4.46 8.94 0.70
N TYR A 308 4.89 8.37 1.83
CA TYR A 308 6.30 8.07 2.09
C TYR A 308 6.82 6.96 1.17
N ARG A 309 6.01 5.94 0.88
CA ARG A 309 6.34 4.89 -0.09
C ARG A 309 6.60 5.50 -1.48
N LYS A 310 5.71 6.35 -1.98
CA LYS A 310 5.89 7.03 -3.26
C LYS A 310 7.14 7.91 -3.27
N THR A 311 7.37 8.64 -2.19
CA THR A 311 8.52 9.53 -2.05
C THR A 311 9.83 8.75 -2.10
N ILE A 312 9.97 7.68 -1.31
CA ILE A 312 11.20 6.87 -1.28
C ILE A 312 11.40 6.10 -2.58
N HIS A 313 10.32 5.61 -3.20
CA HIS A 313 10.38 4.96 -4.51
C HIS A 313 10.89 5.90 -5.60
N ASN A 314 10.42 7.14 -5.63
CA ASN A 314 10.93 8.17 -6.55
C ASN A 314 12.42 8.44 -6.32
N GLU A 315 12.85 8.46 -5.07
CA GLU A 315 14.26 8.66 -4.70
C GLU A 315 15.14 7.47 -5.15
N ILE A 316 14.67 6.22 -4.96
CA ILE A 316 15.35 5.02 -5.46
C ILE A 316 15.51 5.10 -6.99
N ASN A 317 14.46 5.49 -7.72
CA ASN A 317 14.50 5.66 -9.16
C ASN A 317 15.48 6.76 -9.59
N ARG A 318 15.53 7.88 -8.86
CA ARG A 318 16.47 8.98 -9.07
C ARG A 318 17.93 8.51 -8.90
N LEU A 319 18.19 7.79 -7.80
CA LEU A 319 19.53 7.24 -7.50
C LEU A 319 19.95 6.20 -8.53
N THR A 320 19.05 5.32 -8.98
CA THR A 320 19.32 4.33 -10.03
C THR A 320 19.69 4.99 -11.37
N LYS A 321 18.95 6.03 -11.77
CA LYS A 321 19.29 6.81 -12.98
C LYS A 321 20.62 7.52 -12.84
N LYS A 322 20.90 8.10 -11.68
CA LYS A 322 22.17 8.78 -11.40
C LYS A 322 23.35 7.80 -11.46
N GLU A 323 23.22 6.62 -10.85
CA GLU A 323 24.24 5.57 -10.90
C GLU A 323 24.58 5.17 -12.34
N LYS A 324 23.54 4.98 -13.18
CA LYS A 324 23.73 4.67 -14.61
C LYS A 324 24.52 5.75 -15.33
N ILE A 325 24.17 7.03 -15.16
CA ILE A 325 24.87 8.16 -15.77
C ILE A 325 26.34 8.20 -15.33
N LEU A 326 26.60 8.09 -14.02
CA LEU A 326 27.96 8.09 -13.48
C LEU A 326 28.79 6.90 -14.00
N THR A 327 28.19 5.73 -14.19
CA THR A 327 28.86 4.55 -14.75
C THR A 327 29.19 4.74 -16.22
N GLU A 328 28.32 5.36 -17.01
CA GLU A 328 28.58 5.71 -18.40
C GLU A 328 29.71 6.75 -18.53
N GLU A 329 29.75 7.74 -17.62
CA GLU A 329 30.83 8.74 -17.55
C GLU A 329 32.15 8.09 -17.14
N LEU A 330 32.14 7.14 -16.20
CA LEU A 330 33.31 6.37 -15.79
C LEU A 330 33.88 5.57 -16.97
N ALA A 331 33.02 4.89 -17.73
CA ALA A 331 33.43 4.15 -18.92
C ALA A 331 34.08 5.05 -20.00
N LYS A 332 33.61 6.31 -20.11
CA LYS A 332 34.25 7.32 -20.97
C LYS A 332 35.60 7.79 -20.41
N ALA A 333 35.68 7.99 -19.08
CA ALA A 333 36.87 8.44 -18.40
C ALA A 333 38.00 7.36 -18.42
N GLN A 334 37.63 6.07 -18.39
CA GLN A 334 38.60 4.95 -18.51
C GLN A 334 39.34 4.92 -19.84
N LYS A 335 38.88 5.67 -20.87
CA LYS A 335 39.62 5.86 -22.13
C LYS A 335 40.81 6.84 -22.00
N ALA A 336 41.10 7.31 -20.78
CA ALA A 336 42.19 8.24 -20.50
C ALA A 336 43.54 7.72 -21.01
N GLU A 337 43.85 6.43 -20.81
CA GLU A 337 45.11 5.82 -21.27
C GLU A 337 45.33 5.97 -22.78
N LYS A 338 44.27 5.96 -23.61
CA LYS A 338 44.37 6.23 -25.03
C LYS A 338 44.89 7.65 -25.34
N CYS A 339 44.57 8.63 -24.47
CA CYS A 339 45.08 9.99 -24.62
C CYS A 339 46.57 10.06 -24.25
N LYS A 340 47.01 9.32 -23.23
CA LYS A 340 48.43 9.20 -22.85
C LYS A 340 49.25 8.54 -23.96
N ILE A 341 48.80 7.38 -24.46
CA ILE A 341 49.44 6.68 -25.58
C ILE A 341 49.62 7.60 -26.79
N LYS A 342 48.57 8.38 -27.14
CA LYS A 342 48.66 9.35 -28.22
C LYS A 342 49.68 10.46 -27.93
N ALA A 343 49.71 11.00 -26.70
CA ALA A 343 50.65 12.03 -26.30
C ALA A 343 52.11 11.52 -26.32
N ASP A 344 52.35 10.32 -25.79
CA ASP A 344 53.71 9.71 -25.77
C ASP A 344 54.20 9.39 -27.17
N ASN A 345 53.35 8.89 -28.08
CA ASN A 345 53.69 8.70 -29.48
C ASN A 345 53.99 10.03 -30.16
N LEU A 346 53.21 11.10 -29.95
CA LEU A 346 53.51 12.44 -30.45
C LEU A 346 54.86 12.96 -29.94
N MET A 347 55.18 12.71 -28.67
CA MET A 347 56.43 13.08 -28.07
C MET A 347 57.60 12.37 -28.74
N THR A 348 57.53 11.07 -29.00
CA THR A 348 58.54 10.24 -29.60
C THR A 348 58.85 10.67 -31.05
N TYR A 349 57.81 10.95 -31.83
CA TYR A 349 57.93 11.26 -33.25
C TYR A 349 57.93 12.77 -33.57
N GLN A 350 57.99 13.67 -32.55
CA GLN A 350 57.85 15.12 -32.71
C GLN A 350 58.82 15.72 -33.73
N TYR A 351 60.02 15.18 -33.87
CA TYR A 351 61.04 15.69 -34.80
C TYR A 351 60.75 15.35 -36.26
N GLN A 352 59.99 14.31 -36.55
CA GLN A 352 59.63 13.88 -37.90
C GLN A 352 58.51 14.73 -38.52
N PHE A 353 57.70 15.44 -37.67
CA PHE A 353 56.50 16.17 -38.09
C PHE A 353 56.54 17.67 -37.70
N LYS A 354 57.71 18.30 -37.69
CA LYS A 354 57.91 19.66 -37.16
C LYS A 354 57.08 20.74 -37.86
N ASP A 355 56.78 20.59 -39.14
CA ASP A 355 56.10 21.56 -40.00
C ASP A 355 54.74 21.02 -40.52
N HIS A 356 54.16 20.12 -39.81
CA HIS A 356 52.96 19.36 -40.20
C HIS A 356 51.66 20.18 -40.08
N GLN A 357 50.81 20.16 -41.14
CA GLN A 357 49.50 20.86 -41.18
C GLN A 357 48.33 19.92 -41.37
N ASP A 358 48.52 18.60 -41.29
CA ASP A 358 47.43 17.63 -41.47
C ASP A 358 46.55 17.52 -40.25
N LYS A 359 45.29 17.11 -40.46
CA LYS A 359 44.29 16.89 -39.38
C LYS A 359 44.59 15.62 -38.55
N GLU A 360 45.44 14.74 -39.07
CA GLU A 360 45.84 13.49 -38.39
C GLU A 360 47.19 13.02 -38.89
N ILE A 361 47.89 12.30 -38.01
CA ILE A 361 49.14 11.60 -38.38
C ILE A 361 49.00 10.12 -38.00
N SER A 362 49.66 9.25 -38.76
CA SER A 362 49.79 7.83 -38.46
C SER A 362 51.27 7.53 -38.15
N VAL A 363 51.49 6.98 -36.96
CA VAL A 363 52.82 6.64 -36.45
C VAL A 363 52.86 5.23 -35.91
N ALA A 364 54.02 4.59 -35.84
CA ALA A 364 54.17 3.29 -35.18
C ALA A 364 53.91 3.46 -33.68
N ASN A 365 53.01 2.63 -33.11
CA ASN A 365 52.64 2.72 -31.70
C ASN A 365 53.77 2.12 -30.83
N ILE A 366 54.42 2.95 -30.02
CA ILE A 366 55.49 2.53 -29.11
C ILE A 366 55.04 1.59 -27.98
N TYR A 367 53.74 1.44 -27.78
CA TYR A 367 53.15 0.55 -26.78
C TYR A 367 52.66 -0.78 -27.38
N ASP A 368 52.81 -0.98 -28.68
CA ASP A 368 52.42 -2.21 -29.37
C ASP A 368 53.67 -3.03 -29.69
N GLU A 369 53.70 -4.30 -29.34
CA GLU A 369 54.84 -5.19 -29.55
C GLU A 369 55.23 -5.32 -31.03
N ASN A 370 54.24 -5.20 -31.92
CA ASN A 370 54.44 -5.26 -33.38
C ASN A 370 54.50 -3.88 -34.03
N TYR A 371 54.57 -2.80 -33.24
CA TYR A 371 54.54 -1.42 -33.70
C TYR A 371 53.39 -1.10 -34.66
N ALA A 372 52.20 -1.70 -34.41
CA ALA A 372 51.02 -1.46 -35.22
C ALA A 372 50.71 0.05 -35.34
N PRO A 373 50.36 0.56 -36.54
CA PRO A 373 50.18 1.99 -36.73
C PRO A 373 48.99 2.53 -35.89
N ILE A 374 49.23 3.66 -35.20
CA ILE A 374 48.22 4.42 -34.47
C ILE A 374 47.95 5.76 -35.16
N THR A 375 46.69 6.03 -35.46
CA THR A 375 46.25 7.32 -36.01
C THR A 375 45.93 8.31 -34.90
N ILE A 376 46.55 9.48 -34.94
CA ILE A 376 46.43 10.53 -33.94
C ILE A 376 45.83 11.77 -34.60
N ALA A 377 44.62 12.16 -34.19
CA ALA A 377 43.98 13.38 -34.67
C ALA A 377 44.68 14.61 -34.07
N LEU A 378 44.88 15.64 -34.87
CA LEU A 378 45.54 16.89 -34.52
C LEU A 378 44.60 18.08 -34.76
N ASP A 379 44.67 19.09 -33.88
CA ASP A 379 44.09 20.40 -34.14
C ASP A 379 45.07 21.21 -34.97
N THR A 380 44.73 21.53 -36.20
CA THR A 380 45.57 22.26 -37.15
C THR A 380 45.88 23.71 -36.73
N LYS A 381 45.16 24.23 -35.73
CA LYS A 381 45.44 25.54 -35.14
C LYS A 381 46.53 25.52 -34.08
N LEU A 382 46.96 24.34 -33.66
CA LEU A 382 47.94 24.11 -32.61
C LEU A 382 49.20 23.52 -33.22
N THR A 383 50.35 23.86 -32.65
CA THR A 383 51.62 23.18 -32.99
C THR A 383 51.56 21.72 -32.50
N LEU A 384 52.45 20.87 -33.01
CA LEU A 384 52.54 19.47 -32.58
C LEU A 384 52.75 19.35 -31.06
N ILE A 385 53.59 20.20 -30.48
CA ILE A 385 53.88 20.27 -29.05
C ILE A 385 52.62 20.69 -28.29
N GLN A 386 51.85 21.65 -28.80
CA GLN A 386 50.59 22.07 -28.18
C GLN A 386 49.52 20.97 -28.26
N ASN A 387 49.45 20.23 -29.37
CA ASN A 387 48.58 19.06 -29.49
C ASN A 387 48.97 17.96 -28.48
N MET A 388 50.24 17.65 -28.33
CA MET A 388 50.76 16.73 -27.33
C MET A 388 50.39 17.17 -25.93
N GLN A 389 50.59 18.44 -25.56
CA GLN A 389 50.21 19.01 -24.27
C GLN A 389 48.69 18.95 -24.04
N ALA A 390 47.89 19.15 -25.09
CA ALA A 390 46.42 19.01 -25.01
C ALA A 390 46.00 17.57 -24.70
N TYR A 391 46.66 16.57 -25.29
CA TYR A 391 46.42 15.16 -24.98
C TYR A 391 46.82 14.81 -23.56
N TYR A 392 47.98 15.27 -23.03
CA TYR A 392 48.35 15.09 -21.62
C TYR A 392 47.38 15.78 -20.67
N LYS A 393 46.98 17.02 -20.93
CA LYS A 393 45.99 17.75 -20.14
C LYS A 393 44.65 17.02 -20.12
N LYS A 394 44.23 16.43 -21.24
CA LYS A 394 43.05 15.61 -21.35
C LYS A 394 43.18 14.32 -20.55
N TYR A 395 44.31 13.64 -20.59
CA TYR A 395 44.64 12.47 -19.78
C TYR A 395 44.51 12.77 -18.28
N ASP A 396 45.19 13.80 -17.80
CA ASP A 396 45.17 14.18 -16.38
C ASP A 396 43.75 14.53 -15.89
N LYS A 397 42.99 15.26 -16.71
CA LYS A 397 41.59 15.58 -16.40
C LYS A 397 40.74 14.31 -16.28
N LEU A 398 40.85 13.37 -17.23
CA LEU A 398 40.09 12.12 -17.23
C LEU A 398 40.52 11.22 -16.06
N LYS A 399 41.80 11.12 -15.73
CA LYS A 399 42.32 10.32 -14.62
C LYS A 399 41.81 10.82 -13.27
N ARG A 400 41.81 12.15 -13.04
CA ARG A 400 41.19 12.73 -11.82
C ARG A 400 39.68 12.50 -11.77
N SER A 401 39.01 12.62 -12.92
CA SER A 401 37.58 12.35 -13.03
C SER A 401 37.21 10.90 -12.67
N THR A 402 38.06 9.92 -13.08
CA THR A 402 37.84 8.50 -12.78
C THR A 402 37.75 8.25 -11.27
N GLN A 403 38.72 8.75 -10.49
CA GLN A 403 38.72 8.58 -9.04
C GLN A 403 37.49 9.21 -8.37
N MET A 404 37.11 10.41 -8.81
CA MET A 404 35.91 11.09 -8.27
C MET A 404 34.62 10.35 -8.64
N LEU A 405 34.51 9.83 -9.86
CA LEU A 405 33.35 9.08 -10.32
C LEU A 405 33.20 7.76 -9.55
N GLU A 406 34.26 7.03 -9.29
CA GLU A 406 34.26 5.82 -8.48
C GLU A 406 33.74 6.07 -7.04
N ILE A 407 34.21 7.17 -6.42
CA ILE A 407 33.72 7.59 -5.09
C ILE A 407 32.23 7.93 -5.14
N GLN A 408 31.80 8.67 -6.18
CA GLN A 408 30.40 9.07 -6.32
C GLN A 408 29.48 7.87 -6.60
N ILE A 409 29.92 6.91 -7.41
CA ILE A 409 29.18 5.67 -7.69
C ILE A 409 29.00 4.88 -6.40
N LYS A 410 30.08 4.63 -5.64
CA LYS A 410 30.01 3.92 -4.35
C LYS A 410 29.07 4.62 -3.36
N ARG A 411 29.10 5.95 -3.31
CA ARG A 411 28.17 6.71 -2.47
C ARG A 411 26.72 6.56 -2.93
N CYS A 412 26.49 6.67 -4.25
CA CYS A 412 25.15 6.53 -4.83
C CYS A 412 24.56 5.13 -4.58
N GLN A 413 25.37 4.08 -4.70
CA GLN A 413 25.00 2.70 -4.37
C GLN A 413 24.60 2.55 -2.91
N LYS A 414 25.40 3.04 -1.97
CA LYS A 414 25.10 3.02 -0.53
C LYS A 414 23.82 3.79 -0.18
N ASP A 415 23.58 4.93 -0.83
CA ASP A 415 22.38 5.71 -0.62
C ASP A 415 21.14 4.98 -1.17
N ARG A 416 21.26 4.31 -2.31
CA ARG A 416 20.21 3.49 -2.92
C ARG A 416 19.88 2.26 -2.05
N GLU A 417 20.87 1.53 -1.57
CA GLU A 417 20.70 0.40 -0.65
C GLU A 417 19.96 0.84 0.61
N TYR A 418 20.37 1.96 1.21
CA TYR A 418 19.70 2.50 2.39
C TYR A 418 18.24 2.94 2.11
N ALA A 419 17.98 3.53 0.94
CA ALA A 419 16.61 3.86 0.52
C ALA A 419 15.73 2.60 0.38
N LEU A 420 16.29 1.50 -0.10
CA LEU A 420 15.59 0.20 -0.20
C LEU A 420 15.25 -0.39 1.19
N THR A 421 16.13 -0.23 2.20
CA THR A 421 15.78 -0.66 3.57
C THR A 421 14.65 0.17 4.16
N ILE A 422 14.62 1.48 3.89
CA ILE A 422 13.52 2.36 4.32
C ILE A 422 12.21 1.96 3.60
N GLU A 423 12.24 1.66 2.30
CA GLU A 423 11.07 1.18 1.56
C GLU A 423 10.47 -0.09 2.21
N THR A 424 11.33 -1.05 2.57
CA THR A 424 10.93 -2.28 3.26
C THR A 424 10.36 -1.98 4.65
N ALA A 425 10.96 -1.06 5.40
CA ALA A 425 10.49 -0.63 6.71
C ALA A 425 9.10 0.06 6.63
N ILE A 426 8.86 0.88 5.60
CA ILE A 426 7.53 1.47 5.35
C ILE A 426 6.49 0.36 5.18
N ASP A 427 6.80 -0.72 4.45
CA ASP A 427 5.88 -1.82 4.24
C ASP A 427 5.52 -2.54 5.55
N ALA A 428 6.45 -2.63 6.47
CA ALA A 428 6.27 -3.24 7.80
C ALA A 428 5.56 -2.33 8.83
N CYS A 429 5.35 -1.04 8.55
CA CYS A 429 4.67 -0.12 9.48
C CYS A 429 3.23 -0.52 9.74
N THR A 430 2.85 -0.52 11.01
CA THR A 430 1.52 -0.91 11.51
C THR A 430 0.84 0.18 12.34
N THR A 431 1.59 1.18 12.83
CA THR A 431 1.08 2.25 13.70
C THR A 431 1.53 3.63 13.21
N ILE A 432 0.86 4.68 13.68
CA ILE A 432 1.25 6.08 13.42
C ILE A 432 2.66 6.34 13.97
N ALA A 433 3.00 5.76 15.13
CA ALA A 433 4.33 5.90 15.72
C ALA A 433 5.42 5.30 14.81
N ASP A 434 5.15 4.16 14.14
CA ASP A 434 6.07 3.57 13.17
C ASP A 434 6.31 4.54 11.98
N ILE A 435 5.26 5.17 11.48
CA ILE A 435 5.34 6.13 10.38
C ILE A 435 6.12 7.40 10.78
N GLU A 436 5.90 7.93 11.98
CA GLU A 436 6.65 9.11 12.45
C GLU A 436 8.14 8.78 12.66
N ASP A 437 8.47 7.57 13.12
CA ASP A 437 9.86 7.11 13.22
C ASP A 437 10.52 7.02 11.83
N ILE A 438 9.83 6.43 10.83
CA ILE A 438 10.31 6.37 9.44
C ILE A 438 10.48 7.78 8.84
N LYS A 439 9.52 8.67 9.07
CA LYS A 439 9.60 10.06 8.63
C LYS A 439 10.84 10.76 9.20
N ALA A 440 11.08 10.60 10.49
CA ALA A 440 12.27 11.16 11.15
C ALA A 440 13.56 10.58 10.54
N GLU A 441 13.56 9.30 10.21
CA GLU A 441 14.67 8.64 9.52
C GLU A 441 14.89 9.21 8.11
N MET A 442 13.84 9.36 7.31
CA MET A 442 13.91 9.93 5.96
C MET A 442 14.42 11.38 5.96
N ILE A 443 14.02 12.20 6.95
CA ILE A 443 14.53 13.57 7.12
C ILE A 443 16.03 13.56 7.44
N LYS A 444 16.48 12.72 8.38
CA LYS A 444 17.90 12.59 8.74
C LYS A 444 18.75 12.04 7.59
N ALA A 445 18.18 11.18 6.77
CA ALA A 445 18.83 10.64 5.57
C ALA A 445 18.90 11.65 4.41
N GLY A 446 18.18 12.78 4.50
CA GLY A 446 18.09 13.79 3.44
C GLY A 446 17.13 13.41 2.29
N PHE A 447 16.26 12.44 2.50
CA PHE A 447 15.22 12.02 1.53
C PHE A 447 13.93 12.84 1.68
N LEU A 448 13.77 13.58 2.79
CA LEU A 448 12.71 14.55 3.03
C LEU A 448 13.32 15.86 3.52
N PRO A 449 12.67 17.01 3.23
CA PRO A 449 13.08 18.29 3.78
C PRO A 449 12.84 18.35 5.29
N PRO A 450 13.64 19.13 6.04
CA PRO A 450 13.43 19.33 7.47
C PRO A 450 12.08 20.02 7.75
N GLU A 451 11.40 19.64 8.83
CA GLU A 451 10.15 20.27 9.25
C GLU A 451 10.40 21.54 10.07
N ASN A 452 9.69 22.61 9.73
CA ASN A 452 9.81 23.92 10.41
C ASN A 452 8.92 24.06 11.66
N LYS A 453 8.13 23.04 12.04
CA LYS A 453 7.22 23.10 13.19
C LYS A 453 7.54 21.99 14.19
N LYS A 454 7.71 22.36 15.47
CA LYS A 454 7.71 21.40 16.58
C LYS A 454 6.28 20.85 16.72
N LYS A 455 6.01 19.68 16.19
CA LYS A 455 4.81 18.90 16.53
C LYS A 455 5.01 18.28 17.91
N ALA A 456 3.89 18.03 18.63
CA ALA A 456 3.91 17.24 19.85
C ALA A 456 4.62 15.91 19.59
N SER A 457 5.58 15.55 20.44
CA SER A 457 6.40 14.36 20.30
C SER A 457 5.53 13.12 20.56
N ILE A 458 5.30 12.32 19.54
CA ILE A 458 4.74 10.97 19.69
C ILE A 458 5.84 10.09 20.29
N ALA A 459 5.49 9.23 21.25
CA ALA A 459 6.45 8.29 21.82
C ALA A 459 6.99 7.36 20.72
N PRO A 460 8.31 7.10 20.68
CA PRO A 460 8.91 6.20 19.69
C PRO A 460 8.26 4.82 19.69
N SER A 461 8.09 4.23 18.52
CA SER A 461 7.55 2.89 18.39
C SER A 461 8.49 1.84 19.01
N LYS A 462 7.92 0.69 19.42
CA LYS A 462 8.70 -0.44 19.95
C LYS A 462 8.88 -1.50 18.87
N PRO A 463 10.01 -2.26 18.88
CA PRO A 463 10.16 -3.45 18.05
C PRO A 463 9.00 -4.44 18.28
N PHE A 464 8.71 -5.27 17.30
CA PHE A 464 7.82 -6.40 17.54
C PHE A 464 8.47 -7.35 18.55
N LYS A 465 7.63 -7.96 19.38
CA LYS A 465 8.02 -8.98 20.33
C LYS A 465 7.06 -10.16 20.18
N PHE A 466 7.55 -11.29 19.74
CA PHE A 466 6.76 -12.49 19.52
C PHE A 466 7.18 -13.59 20.50
N ALA A 467 6.22 -14.31 21.06
CA ALA A 467 6.48 -15.49 21.88
C ALA A 467 6.57 -16.71 20.97
N LEU A 468 7.71 -17.41 21.01
CA LEU A 468 7.94 -18.65 20.26
C LEU A 468 7.33 -19.85 21.00
N PRO A 469 7.06 -20.99 20.30
CA PRO A 469 6.46 -22.17 20.90
C PRO A 469 7.26 -22.77 22.09
N ASN A 470 8.58 -22.65 22.06
CA ASN A 470 9.48 -23.12 23.12
C ASN A 470 9.59 -22.14 24.32
N GLY A 471 8.84 -21.02 24.31
CA GLY A 471 8.84 -20.02 25.39
C GLY A 471 9.90 -18.93 25.26
N MET A 472 10.80 -18.99 24.31
CA MET A 472 11.73 -17.90 23.98
C MET A 472 10.99 -16.73 23.35
N PHE A 473 11.61 -15.54 23.34
CA PHE A 473 11.10 -14.37 22.66
C PHE A 473 11.89 -14.05 21.40
N LEU A 474 11.18 -13.64 20.38
CA LEU A 474 11.72 -13.13 19.13
C LEU A 474 11.46 -11.63 19.02
N PHE A 475 12.50 -10.85 18.80
CA PHE A 475 12.37 -9.41 18.56
C PHE A 475 12.64 -9.08 17.09
N VAL A 476 11.79 -8.22 16.50
CA VAL A 476 11.92 -7.79 15.11
C VAL A 476 11.92 -6.28 15.05
N GLY A 477 12.97 -5.69 14.50
CA GLY A 477 13.07 -4.25 14.32
C GLY A 477 12.21 -3.76 13.16
N LYS A 478 11.53 -2.64 13.35
CA LYS A 478 10.59 -2.05 12.37
C LYS A 478 11.23 -0.98 11.46
N ASN A 479 12.40 -0.47 11.83
CA ASN A 479 13.17 0.52 11.08
C ASN A 479 14.66 0.38 11.40
N ASN A 480 15.52 1.08 10.65
CA ASN A 480 16.97 0.94 10.79
C ASN A 480 17.51 1.42 12.15
N TYR A 481 16.87 2.41 12.79
CA TYR A 481 17.25 2.83 14.14
C TYR A 481 16.90 1.80 15.20
N GLN A 482 15.74 1.14 15.04
CA GLN A 482 15.37 0.03 15.92
C GLN A 482 16.26 -1.19 15.69
N ASN A 483 16.59 -1.51 14.43
CA ASN A 483 17.55 -2.55 14.07
C ASN A 483 18.90 -2.32 14.79
N ASP A 484 19.42 -1.10 14.72
CA ASP A 484 20.65 -0.71 15.43
C ASP A 484 20.54 -0.88 16.96
N LYS A 485 19.46 -0.33 17.53
CA LYS A 485 19.25 -0.39 18.99
C LYS A 485 19.08 -1.81 19.45
N LEU A 486 18.32 -2.61 18.73
CA LEU A 486 18.05 -4.00 19.02
C LEU A 486 19.35 -4.81 19.01
N THR A 487 20.14 -4.68 17.94
CA THR A 487 21.37 -5.45 17.74
C THR A 487 22.51 -5.06 18.66
N PHE A 488 22.72 -3.75 18.91
CA PHE A 488 23.94 -3.27 19.60
C PHE A 488 23.70 -2.77 21.03
N LYS A 489 22.43 -2.63 21.47
CA LYS A 489 22.10 -2.09 22.79
C LYS A 489 21.16 -2.96 23.61
N THR A 490 20.36 -3.82 22.97
CA THR A 490 19.34 -4.63 23.64
C THR A 490 19.73 -6.09 23.68
N ALA A 491 20.24 -6.65 22.58
CA ALA A 491 20.65 -8.04 22.49
C ALA A 491 21.87 -8.34 23.37
N HIS A 492 21.89 -9.52 23.97
CA HIS A 492 23.04 -10.06 24.69
C HIS A 492 24.02 -10.74 23.73
N SER A 493 25.25 -11.00 24.19
CA SER A 493 26.32 -11.59 23.37
C SER A 493 25.94 -12.95 22.78
N ASP A 494 25.14 -13.72 23.52
CA ASP A 494 24.77 -15.10 23.21
C ASP A 494 23.46 -15.21 22.42
N ASP A 495 22.72 -14.11 22.28
CA ASP A 495 21.51 -14.07 21.47
C ASP A 495 21.83 -14.32 19.99
N ILE A 496 20.87 -14.90 19.27
CA ILE A 496 21.02 -15.19 17.84
C ILE A 496 20.41 -14.06 17.02
N TRP A 497 21.23 -13.44 16.20
CA TRP A 497 20.80 -12.47 15.19
C TRP A 497 20.55 -13.15 13.86
N LEU A 498 19.45 -12.77 13.18
CA LEU A 498 19.09 -13.27 11.84
C LEU A 498 18.78 -12.09 10.93
N HIS A 499 19.14 -12.23 9.65
CA HIS A 499 18.81 -11.28 8.59
C HIS A 499 18.85 -11.96 7.21
N THR A 500 18.01 -11.51 6.29
CA THR A 500 18.05 -11.99 4.90
C THR A 500 19.33 -11.55 4.19
N LYS A 501 20.05 -12.52 3.62
CA LYS A 501 21.35 -12.28 2.96
C LYS A 501 21.19 -11.44 1.72
N ASP A 502 21.92 -10.32 1.64
CA ASP A 502 21.94 -9.38 0.51
C ASP A 502 20.55 -8.83 0.09
N ILE A 503 19.56 -8.95 0.97
CA ILE A 503 18.18 -8.52 0.73
C ILE A 503 17.77 -7.57 1.86
N PRO A 504 17.18 -6.38 1.57
CA PRO A 504 16.66 -5.49 2.58
C PRO A 504 15.61 -6.16 3.47
N GLY A 505 15.79 -6.07 4.79
CA GLY A 505 14.91 -6.71 5.77
C GLY A 505 15.10 -6.17 7.18
N SER A 506 14.36 -6.73 8.13
CA SER A 506 14.47 -6.43 9.55
C SER A 506 15.58 -7.25 10.21
N HIS A 507 16.24 -6.67 11.22
CA HIS A 507 17.02 -7.47 12.16
C HIS A 507 16.06 -8.25 13.07
N VAL A 508 16.31 -9.52 13.18
CA VAL A 508 15.55 -10.45 14.03
C VAL A 508 16.50 -11.00 15.09
N ILE A 509 16.09 -10.95 16.36
CA ILE A 509 16.89 -11.42 17.49
C ILE A 509 16.08 -12.44 18.28
N ILE A 510 16.65 -13.64 18.48
CA ILE A 510 16.15 -14.61 19.43
C ILE A 510 16.80 -14.30 20.79
N ASP A 511 15.97 -13.96 21.78
CA ASP A 511 16.38 -13.81 23.18
C ASP A 511 16.54 -15.20 23.80
N THR A 512 17.79 -15.68 23.80
CA THR A 512 18.13 -17.06 24.23
C THR A 512 18.17 -17.19 25.75
N LYS A 513 18.42 -16.12 26.48
CA LYS A 513 18.71 -16.11 27.92
C LYS A 513 19.83 -17.09 28.34
N GLY A 514 20.69 -17.44 27.38
CA GLY A 514 21.78 -18.38 27.58
C GLY A 514 21.43 -19.85 27.29
N ASP A 515 20.20 -20.15 26.90
CA ASP A 515 19.76 -21.49 26.50
C ASP A 515 20.13 -21.77 25.04
N GLU A 516 20.32 -23.04 24.70
CA GLU A 516 20.53 -23.46 23.31
C GLU A 516 19.24 -23.33 22.49
N VAL A 517 19.38 -22.89 21.25
CA VAL A 517 18.27 -22.75 20.32
C VAL A 517 18.16 -24.01 19.47
N ASP A 518 17.01 -24.68 19.52
CA ASP A 518 16.73 -25.85 18.69
C ASP A 518 16.55 -25.50 17.22
N GLU A 519 16.70 -26.47 16.32
CA GLU A 519 16.63 -26.26 14.86
C GLU A 519 15.25 -25.77 14.40
N ASP A 520 14.17 -26.23 14.99
CA ASP A 520 12.80 -25.85 14.65
C ASP A 520 12.55 -24.36 15.00
N THR A 521 12.98 -23.94 16.19
CA THR A 521 12.94 -22.54 16.62
C THR A 521 13.77 -21.64 15.72
N LEU A 522 14.98 -22.09 15.35
CA LEU A 522 15.86 -21.33 14.46
C LEU A 522 15.26 -21.22 13.06
N PHE A 523 14.68 -22.30 12.53
CA PHE A 523 14.02 -22.31 11.24
C PHE A 523 12.80 -21.39 11.20
N LEU A 524 11.95 -21.43 12.24
CA LEU A 524 10.80 -20.55 12.40
C LEU A 524 11.20 -19.07 12.48
N ALA A 525 12.26 -18.75 13.24
CA ALA A 525 12.81 -17.39 13.31
C ALA A 525 13.34 -16.92 11.95
N ALA A 526 13.98 -17.82 11.18
CA ALA A 526 14.44 -17.53 9.83
C ALA A 526 13.27 -17.29 8.85
N GLN A 527 12.16 -18.06 8.96
CA GLN A 527 10.95 -17.80 8.18
C GLN A 527 10.37 -16.40 8.50
N ILE A 528 10.32 -16.02 9.78
CA ILE A 528 9.88 -14.69 10.22
C ILE A 528 10.81 -13.60 9.68
N ALA A 529 12.14 -13.82 9.66
CA ALA A 529 13.07 -12.87 9.04
C ALA A 529 12.82 -12.72 7.53
N GLY A 530 12.56 -13.81 6.82
CA GLY A 530 12.15 -13.81 5.41
C GLY A 530 10.85 -13.05 5.18
N TYR A 531 9.85 -13.21 6.08
CA TYR A 531 8.57 -12.52 6.04
C TYR A 531 8.71 -10.99 6.21
N PHE A 532 9.58 -10.53 7.11
CA PHE A 532 9.87 -9.11 7.33
C PHE A 532 10.99 -8.57 6.42
N SER A 533 11.09 -9.10 5.20
CA SER A 533 12.05 -8.68 4.19
C SER A 533 11.37 -8.30 2.86
N LYS A 534 12.15 -7.71 1.97
CA LYS A 534 11.71 -7.42 0.60
C LYS A 534 11.38 -8.69 -0.21
N ALA A 535 11.90 -9.84 0.21
CA ALA A 535 11.68 -11.14 -0.44
C ALA A 535 10.46 -11.91 0.09
N ARG A 536 9.59 -11.32 0.91
CA ARG A 536 8.45 -11.94 1.59
C ARG A 536 7.63 -12.93 0.73
N GLY A 537 7.47 -12.68 -0.55
CA GLY A 537 6.69 -13.54 -1.47
C GLY A 537 7.53 -14.52 -2.29
N SER A 538 8.82 -14.69 -1.95
CA SER A 538 9.75 -15.54 -2.67
C SER A 538 9.95 -16.88 -1.95
N SER A 539 10.37 -17.91 -2.69
CA SER A 539 10.80 -19.20 -2.12
C SER A 539 12.32 -19.25 -1.96
N LYS A 540 12.81 -20.11 -1.07
CA LYS A 540 14.25 -20.36 -0.81
C LYS A 540 15.03 -19.07 -0.53
N ILE A 541 14.50 -18.23 0.37
CA ILE A 541 15.15 -16.99 0.79
C ILE A 541 16.37 -17.34 1.63
N PRO A 542 17.59 -16.87 1.29
CA PRO A 542 18.76 -17.05 2.13
C PRO A 542 18.66 -16.14 3.36
N VAL A 543 18.79 -16.70 4.55
CA VAL A 543 18.82 -16.00 5.83
C VAL A 543 20.10 -16.35 6.55
N ASP A 544 20.93 -15.35 6.78
CA ASP A 544 22.14 -15.48 7.59
C ASP A 544 21.77 -15.38 9.06
N TYR A 545 22.40 -16.22 9.89
CA TYR A 545 22.29 -16.18 11.35
C TYR A 545 23.63 -16.33 12.02
N VAL A 546 23.78 -15.68 13.17
CA VAL A 546 25.02 -15.66 13.93
C VAL A 546 24.77 -15.17 15.36
N GLU A 547 25.59 -15.57 16.31
CA GLU A 547 25.55 -15.01 17.65
C GLU A 547 25.94 -13.52 17.64
N CYS A 548 25.26 -12.72 18.46
CA CYS A 548 25.44 -11.26 18.48
C CYS A 548 26.87 -10.82 18.83
N ARG A 549 27.66 -11.66 19.54
CA ARG A 549 29.10 -11.39 19.80
C ARG A 549 29.95 -11.21 18.55
N TYR A 550 29.56 -11.78 17.41
CA TYR A 550 30.28 -11.69 16.15
C TYR A 550 29.84 -10.52 15.25
N LEU A 551 28.94 -9.68 15.74
CA LEU A 551 28.46 -8.50 15.02
C LEU A 551 29.29 -7.26 15.37
N LYS A 552 29.60 -6.45 14.36
CA LYS A 552 30.27 -5.15 14.52
C LYS A 552 29.61 -4.08 13.68
N LYS A 553 29.57 -2.85 14.21
CA LYS A 553 29.13 -1.69 13.46
C LYS A 553 30.38 -0.93 12.94
N PRO A 554 30.57 -0.78 11.62
CA PRO A 554 31.64 0.03 11.09
C PRO A 554 31.49 1.51 11.47
N SER A 555 32.61 2.18 11.71
CA SER A 555 32.61 3.61 11.99
C SER A 555 31.98 4.40 10.83
N GLY A 556 31.05 5.30 11.13
CA GLY A 556 30.34 6.11 10.14
C GLY A 556 29.30 5.36 9.30
N ALA A 557 28.99 4.10 9.62
CA ALA A 557 27.95 3.36 8.93
C ALA A 557 26.55 3.93 9.22
N LYS A 558 25.66 3.86 8.22
CA LYS A 558 24.26 4.24 8.37
C LYS A 558 23.56 3.31 9.39
N PRO A 559 22.45 3.75 10.03
CA PRO A 559 21.67 2.89 10.90
C PRO A 559 21.24 1.59 10.19
N GLY A 560 21.19 0.48 10.94
CA GLY A 560 20.83 -0.83 10.43
C GLY A 560 21.95 -1.56 9.66
N PHE A 561 23.12 -0.94 9.49
CA PHE A 561 24.25 -1.58 8.80
C PHE A 561 25.16 -2.32 9.79
N VAL A 562 25.40 -3.61 9.53
CA VAL A 562 26.26 -4.48 10.34
C VAL A 562 27.27 -5.22 9.47
N ILE A 563 28.42 -5.57 10.04
CA ILE A 563 29.33 -6.56 9.50
C ILE A 563 29.45 -7.70 10.52
N PHE A 564 29.61 -8.91 10.04
CA PHE A 564 29.65 -10.10 10.87
C PHE A 564 30.64 -11.12 10.33
N THR A 565 31.04 -12.04 11.21
CA THR A 565 31.87 -13.19 10.89
C THR A 565 31.19 -14.43 11.49
N ASN A 566 31.62 -15.62 11.07
CA ASN A 566 31.12 -16.91 11.60
C ASN A 566 29.62 -17.16 11.37
N ASN A 567 28.99 -16.47 10.42
CA ASN A 567 27.59 -16.69 10.09
C ASN A 567 27.38 -18.04 9.39
N LYS A 568 26.19 -18.58 9.58
CA LYS A 568 25.63 -19.69 8.80
C LYS A 568 24.42 -19.17 8.02
N THR A 569 24.05 -19.88 6.95
CA THR A 569 22.92 -19.48 6.10
C THR A 569 21.88 -20.60 6.05
N LEU A 570 20.61 -20.25 6.30
CA LEU A 570 19.46 -21.12 6.09
C LEU A 570 18.69 -20.65 4.85
N TYR A 571 18.07 -21.59 4.15
CA TYR A 571 17.19 -21.30 3.02
C TYR A 571 15.76 -21.59 3.43
N VAL A 572 14.92 -20.55 3.50
CA VAL A 572 13.56 -20.66 4.00
C VAL A 572 12.54 -20.16 2.98
N THR A 573 11.35 -20.72 3.02
CA THR A 573 10.17 -20.18 2.34
C THR A 573 9.18 -19.84 3.44
N PRO A 574 8.84 -18.54 3.64
CA PRO A 574 7.90 -18.17 4.70
C PRO A 574 6.56 -18.86 4.50
N ASP A 575 6.16 -19.69 5.46
CA ASP A 575 4.84 -20.30 5.50
C ASP A 575 3.92 -19.42 6.36
N GLU A 576 2.99 -18.73 5.70
CA GLU A 576 2.08 -17.84 6.42
C GLU A 576 1.15 -18.61 7.39
N ASP A 577 0.85 -19.87 7.16
CA ASP A 577 0.02 -20.67 8.06
C ASP A 577 0.74 -20.99 9.38
N GLU A 578 2.07 -21.13 9.37
CA GLU A 578 2.88 -21.32 10.56
C GLU A 578 3.19 -20.02 11.31
N ILE A 579 3.54 -18.96 10.58
CA ILE A 579 4.03 -17.71 11.19
C ILE A 579 2.93 -16.75 11.62
N MET A 580 1.77 -16.70 10.92
CA MET A 580 0.68 -15.76 11.24
C MET A 580 0.05 -16.00 12.61
N PRO A 581 -0.14 -17.22 13.12
CA PRO A 581 -0.62 -17.44 14.49
C PRO A 581 0.30 -16.80 15.55
N ILE A 582 1.62 -16.77 15.31
CA ILE A 582 2.61 -16.18 16.21
C ILE A 582 2.55 -14.65 16.11
N ILE A 583 2.54 -14.12 14.90
CA ILE A 583 2.50 -12.67 14.61
C ILE A 583 1.20 -12.06 15.15
N ASN A 584 0.04 -12.64 14.85
CA ASN A 584 -1.26 -12.10 15.23
C ASN A 584 -1.57 -12.19 16.72
N LYS A 585 -1.07 -13.22 17.43
CA LYS A 585 -1.29 -13.41 18.87
C LYS A 585 -0.77 -12.23 19.70
N ASP A 586 0.28 -11.56 19.26
CA ASP A 586 0.88 -10.43 19.96
C ASP A 586 0.47 -9.07 19.37
N LEU A 587 0.03 -9.00 18.10
CA LEU A 587 -0.56 -7.80 17.53
C LEU A 587 -1.96 -7.50 18.11
N ASN A 588 -2.71 -8.53 18.51
CA ASN A 588 -4.05 -8.40 19.10
C ASN A 588 -4.04 -8.18 20.64
N LYS A 589 -2.87 -8.19 21.29
CA LYS A 589 -2.74 -7.94 22.74
C LYS A 589 -2.53 -6.47 23.13
N LYS A 590 -2.75 -5.53 22.21
CA LYS A 590 -2.63 -4.08 22.47
C LYS A 590 -3.98 -3.38 22.49
#